data_d964e4d2e4858ca211ea9333838cfece
#
_entry.id   d964e4d2e4858ca211ea9333838cfece
#
_cell.length_a   1.000
_cell.length_b   1.000
_cell.length_c   1.000
_cell.angle_alpha   90.00
_cell.angle_beta   90.00
_cell.angle_gamma   90.00
#
_symmetry.space_group_name_H-M   'P 1'
#
loop_
_entity.id
_entity.type
_entity.pdbx_description
1 polymer ?
#
loop_
_entity_poly.entity_id
_entity_poly.type
_entity_poly.pdbx_seq_one_letter_code
_entity_poly.pdbx_strand_id
1 'polypeptide(L)'
;GKVETAITAWKNLLTSLKAQENSTPLIKLSQVLIELWQPSPQLSSEPGSLIAKNLQGWFRYRTLKQLYQVQKNQPQLSILQQQEQAIAQEAIYKLLLIGTLPVLGGIVGVGLFLFLLVQFFVRGDRALLSINKTLAWETPWNVETIWQVLIAGFFFVGQVALPLLFSFVGYNAANLNLRGQAIYVLVSYVSMAISGLLILYLSLKPFFPLPKDWFKFKPLSNWILWGIGGYLVALPLVLVVSLINQEFWDGQGGSNPLLFLALKAQDTFVLTIFFITASVAAPIFEEIMFRGFLLPSLTRYMPLWGAIVASSFVFAFAHLSLSEILPLTTLGMVLGFVYTRSRNLLASMLLHSLWNSGTLVSLFLLGSGAG
;
A
#
# COMPACT_ATOMS: atom_id res chain seq x y z
N GLY A 1 7.03 40.23 3.42
CA GLY A 1 7.17 38.97 2.73
C GLY A 1 6.90 37.74 3.60
N LYS A 2 7.37 36.56 3.20
CA LYS A 2 7.09 35.28 3.88
C LYS A 2 7.49 35.26 5.38
N VAL A 3 8.54 36.01 5.77
CA VAL A 3 8.99 36.11 7.18
C VAL A 3 7.99 36.89 8.02
N GLU A 4 7.47 37.99 7.54
CA GLU A 4 6.45 38.79 8.24
C GLU A 4 5.15 37.99 8.46
N THR A 5 4.74 37.23 7.45
CA THR A 5 3.59 36.32 7.56
C THR A 5 3.82 35.26 8.64
N ALA A 6 4.99 34.66 8.70
CA ALA A 6 5.34 33.69 9.72
C ALA A 6 5.36 34.31 11.14
N ILE A 7 5.96 35.50 11.30
CA ILE A 7 5.97 36.23 12.58
C ILE A 7 4.53 36.55 13.04
N THR A 8 3.66 36.97 12.11
CA THR A 8 2.25 37.23 12.40
C THR A 8 1.53 35.96 12.85
N ALA A 9 1.76 34.85 12.19
CA ALA A 9 1.17 33.55 12.58
C ALA A 9 1.63 33.13 13.99
N TRP A 10 2.91 33.28 14.32
CA TRP A 10 3.42 32.98 15.66
C TRP A 10 2.90 33.92 16.74
N LYS A 11 2.70 35.23 16.42
CA LYS A 11 2.07 36.18 17.34
C LYS A 11 0.61 35.78 17.63
N ASN A 12 -0.15 35.37 16.62
CA ASN A 12 -1.53 34.91 16.78
C ASN A 12 -1.57 33.62 17.63
N LEU A 13 -0.67 32.68 17.36
CA LEU A 13 -0.53 31.46 18.17
C LEU A 13 -0.18 31.80 19.63
N LEU A 14 0.75 32.71 19.86
CA LEU A 14 1.15 33.15 21.20
C LEU A 14 -0.03 33.75 21.96
N THR A 15 -0.86 34.55 21.29
CA THR A 15 -2.05 35.16 21.89
C THR A 15 -3.08 34.09 22.29
N SER A 16 -3.33 33.13 21.40
CA SER A 16 -4.28 32.02 21.68
C SER A 16 -3.76 31.10 22.81
N LEU A 17 -2.47 30.80 22.85
CA LEU A 17 -1.87 29.96 23.89
C LEU A 17 -1.89 30.64 25.28
N LYS A 18 -1.67 31.95 25.36
CA LYS A 18 -1.80 32.72 26.59
C LYS A 18 -3.21 32.72 27.17
N ALA A 19 -4.24 32.63 26.31
CA ALA A 19 -5.62 32.53 26.74
C ALA A 19 -6.00 31.14 27.32
N GLN A 20 -5.19 30.11 27.09
CA GLN A 20 -5.47 28.72 27.48
C GLN A 20 -4.64 28.21 28.70
N GLU A 21 -4.08 29.02 29.55
CA GLU A 21 -3.32 28.74 30.78
C GLU A 21 -2.36 27.52 30.88
N ASN A 22 -2.34 26.58 29.90
CA ASN A 22 -1.75 25.23 30.07
C ASN A 22 -0.53 24.89 29.21
N SER A 23 0.14 25.83 28.53
CA SER A 23 1.19 25.49 27.56
C SER A 23 2.48 26.32 27.65
N THR A 24 3.07 26.39 28.84
CA THR A 24 4.30 27.14 29.13
C THR A 24 5.47 26.86 28.12
N PRO A 25 5.77 25.63 27.70
CA PRO A 25 6.85 25.37 26.72
C PRO A 25 6.59 25.95 25.33
N LEU A 26 5.35 25.85 24.84
CA LEU A 26 4.96 26.37 23.52
C LEU A 26 4.92 27.91 23.53
N ILE A 27 4.52 28.53 24.63
CA ILE A 27 4.57 29.98 24.81
C ILE A 27 6.02 30.49 24.69
N LYS A 28 6.94 29.87 25.42
CA LYS A 28 8.37 30.20 25.34
C LYS A 28 8.97 29.98 23.96
N LEU A 29 8.62 28.85 23.33
CA LEU A 29 9.07 28.55 21.97
C LEU A 29 8.56 29.59 20.94
N SER A 30 7.29 29.96 21.02
CA SER A 30 6.70 30.98 20.11
C SER A 30 7.38 32.34 20.28
N GLN A 31 7.74 32.72 21.53
CA GLN A 31 8.50 33.94 21.78
C GLN A 31 9.89 33.89 21.15
N VAL A 32 10.64 32.78 21.35
CA VAL A 32 11.96 32.59 20.75
C VAL A 32 11.88 32.62 19.21
N LEU A 33 10.85 32.01 18.62
CA LEU A 33 10.68 32.05 17.16
C LEU A 33 10.42 33.48 16.67
N ILE A 34 9.60 34.27 17.35
CA ILE A 34 9.34 35.65 16.98
C ILE A 34 10.65 36.49 17.09
N GLU A 35 11.35 36.39 18.23
CA GLU A 35 12.60 37.12 18.49
C GLU A 35 13.67 36.79 17.44
N LEU A 36 13.82 35.52 17.07
CA LEU A 36 14.89 35.03 16.21
C LEU A 36 14.76 35.54 14.74
N TRP A 37 13.55 35.85 14.28
CA TRP A 37 13.30 36.35 12.92
C TRP A 37 13.02 37.85 12.87
N GLN A 38 13.18 38.59 13.98
CA GLN A 38 13.14 40.06 13.96
C GLN A 38 14.40 40.66 13.32
N PRO A 39 14.33 41.88 12.79
CA PRO A 39 15.47 42.57 12.18
C PRO A 39 16.66 42.76 13.15
N SER A 40 16.42 42.86 14.45
CA SER A 40 17.42 42.97 15.52
C SER A 40 17.11 41.95 16.59
N PRO A 41 17.55 40.68 16.45
CA PRO A 41 17.23 39.62 17.37
C PRO A 41 17.83 39.86 18.75
N GLN A 42 17.00 39.95 19.78
CA GLN A 42 17.40 39.91 21.19
C GLN A 42 16.97 38.56 21.75
N LEU A 43 17.94 37.66 21.93
CA LEU A 43 17.64 36.27 22.32
C LEU A 43 17.62 36.15 23.83
N SER A 44 16.54 35.56 24.36
CA SER A 44 16.44 35.12 25.73
C SER A 44 17.43 33.99 26.05
N SER A 45 17.69 33.68 27.32
CA SER A 45 18.64 32.67 27.75
C SER A 45 18.28 31.26 27.22
N GLU A 46 19.26 30.55 26.66
CA GLU A 46 19.22 29.17 26.18
C GLU A 46 18.14 28.79 25.13
N PRO A 47 18.02 29.55 24.04
CA PRO A 47 17.02 29.22 22.99
C PRO A 47 17.30 27.88 22.29
N GLY A 48 18.58 27.42 22.25
CA GLY A 48 18.96 26.19 21.56
C GLY A 48 18.37 24.92 22.16
N SER A 49 18.38 24.81 23.50
CA SER A 49 17.81 23.67 24.22
C SER A 49 16.29 23.59 24.07
N LEU A 50 15.62 24.76 24.09
CA LEU A 50 14.18 24.87 23.91
C LEU A 50 13.75 24.44 22.47
N ILE A 51 14.49 24.93 21.47
CA ILE A 51 14.28 24.56 20.08
C ILE A 51 14.49 23.06 19.90
N ALA A 52 15.60 22.50 20.39
CA ALA A 52 15.94 21.10 20.26
C ALA A 52 14.92 20.15 20.89
N LYS A 53 14.29 20.57 22.01
CA LYS A 53 13.29 19.76 22.72
C LYS A 53 11.90 19.79 22.09
N ASN A 54 11.52 20.90 21.45
CA ASN A 54 10.12 21.13 21.03
C ASN A 54 9.93 21.16 19.52
N LEU A 55 10.98 21.25 18.71
CA LEU A 55 10.91 21.17 17.26
C LEU A 55 11.59 19.90 16.76
N GLN A 56 11.07 19.38 15.63
CA GLN A 56 11.59 18.18 14.98
C GLN A 56 11.80 18.41 13.48
N GLY A 57 12.65 17.56 12.86
CA GLY A 57 12.87 17.53 11.43
C GLY A 57 13.35 18.87 10.85
N TRP A 58 12.83 19.24 9.69
CA TRP A 58 13.22 20.46 8.96
C TRP A 58 13.00 21.75 9.75
N PHE A 59 11.95 21.84 10.57
CA PHE A 59 11.67 23.03 11.39
C PHE A 59 12.74 23.22 12.46
N ARG A 60 13.16 22.15 13.13
CA ARG A 60 14.27 22.17 14.10
C ARG A 60 15.57 22.64 13.43
N TYR A 61 15.91 22.01 12.31
CA TYR A 61 17.11 22.37 11.55
C TYR A 61 17.11 23.83 11.14
N ARG A 62 16.04 24.31 10.50
CA ARG A 62 15.92 25.68 10.02
C ARG A 62 16.04 26.70 11.14
N THR A 63 15.44 26.42 12.27
CA THR A 63 15.46 27.30 13.44
C THR A 63 16.84 27.32 14.11
N LEU A 64 17.50 26.18 14.28
CA LEU A 64 18.86 26.12 14.83
C LEU A 64 19.86 26.77 13.89
N LYS A 65 19.73 26.61 12.58
CA LYS A 65 20.57 27.29 11.59
C LYS A 65 20.49 28.81 11.73
N GLN A 66 19.27 29.36 11.81
CA GLN A 66 19.05 30.78 12.02
C GLN A 66 19.64 31.24 13.37
N LEU A 67 19.43 30.47 14.43
CA LEU A 67 19.99 30.77 15.76
C LEU A 67 21.53 30.89 15.74
N TYR A 68 22.20 29.88 15.16
CA TYR A 68 23.67 29.88 15.12
C TYR A 68 24.23 30.94 14.18
N GLN A 69 23.49 31.33 13.13
CA GLN A 69 23.86 32.47 12.29
C GLN A 69 23.77 33.80 13.04
N VAL A 70 22.69 34.01 13.78
CA VAL A 70 22.50 35.22 14.61
C VAL A 70 23.56 35.31 15.74
N GLN A 71 23.86 34.18 16.37
CA GLN A 71 24.89 34.08 17.41
C GLN A 71 26.32 34.12 16.86
N LYS A 72 26.51 34.09 15.52
CA LYS A 72 27.82 33.95 14.86
C LYS A 72 28.62 32.73 15.36
N ASN A 73 27.92 31.67 15.77
CA ASN A 73 28.51 30.44 16.30
C ASN A 73 28.87 29.49 15.14
N GLN A 74 30.01 29.72 14.51
CA GLN A 74 30.49 28.94 13.36
C GLN A 74 30.73 27.45 13.66
N PRO A 75 31.30 27.06 14.85
CA PRO A 75 31.46 25.64 15.16
C PRO A 75 30.14 24.87 15.18
N GLN A 76 29.09 25.38 15.84
CA GLN A 76 27.79 24.73 15.90
C GLN A 76 27.08 24.75 14.55
N LEU A 77 27.24 25.80 13.75
CA LEU A 77 26.69 25.89 12.40
C LEU A 77 27.32 24.85 11.47
N SER A 78 28.64 24.63 11.56
CA SER A 78 29.31 23.60 10.75
C SER A 78 28.88 22.17 11.11
N ILE A 79 28.74 21.87 12.41
CA ILE A 79 28.22 20.58 12.89
C ILE A 79 26.79 20.35 12.37
N LEU A 80 25.92 21.36 12.48
CA LEU A 80 24.54 21.29 12.00
C LEU A 80 24.47 21.05 10.50
N GLN A 81 25.33 21.71 9.70
CA GLN A 81 25.42 21.53 8.28
C GLN A 81 25.93 20.13 7.88
N GLN A 82 26.91 19.57 8.62
CA GLN A 82 27.37 18.21 8.39
C GLN A 82 26.24 17.20 8.67
N GLN A 83 25.48 17.39 9.74
CA GLN A 83 24.32 16.54 10.06
C GLN A 83 23.25 16.62 8.93
N GLU A 84 22.95 17.83 8.44
CA GLU A 84 22.03 18.02 7.30
C GLU A 84 22.51 17.27 6.06
N GLN A 85 23.79 17.39 5.71
CA GLN A 85 24.35 16.71 4.54
C GLN A 85 24.25 15.18 4.68
N ALA A 86 24.51 14.63 5.87
CA ALA A 86 24.36 13.19 6.12
C ALA A 86 22.90 12.74 5.94
N ILE A 87 21.93 13.47 6.50
CA ILE A 87 20.51 13.20 6.34
C ILE A 87 20.08 13.33 4.86
N ALA A 88 20.55 14.36 4.17
CA ALA A 88 20.25 14.57 2.76
C ALA A 88 20.81 13.43 1.88
N GLN A 89 22.04 12.97 2.15
CA GLN A 89 22.63 11.84 1.43
C GLN A 89 21.85 10.55 1.67
N GLU A 90 21.45 10.28 2.91
CA GLU A 90 20.60 9.13 3.24
C GLU A 90 19.24 9.20 2.54
N ALA A 91 18.60 10.38 2.55
CA ALA A 91 17.33 10.60 1.85
C ALA A 91 17.47 10.40 0.33
N ILE A 92 18.53 10.92 -0.29
CA ILE A 92 18.82 10.72 -1.71
C ILE A 92 19.02 9.22 -2.00
N TYR A 93 19.79 8.50 -1.17
CA TYR A 93 20.01 7.07 -1.35
C TYR A 93 18.70 6.28 -1.27
N LYS A 94 17.84 6.57 -0.27
CA LYS A 94 16.50 5.97 -0.16
C LYS A 94 15.61 6.27 -1.37
N LEU A 95 15.60 7.51 -1.83
CA LEU A 95 14.84 7.91 -3.03
C LEU A 95 15.35 7.23 -4.29
N LEU A 96 16.67 7.08 -4.43
CA LEU A 96 17.26 6.32 -5.54
C LEU A 96 16.84 4.84 -5.50
N LEU A 97 16.86 4.20 -4.35
CA LEU A 97 16.42 2.81 -4.22
C LEU A 97 14.92 2.65 -4.58
N ILE A 98 14.06 3.53 -4.03
CA ILE A 98 12.61 3.49 -4.27
C ILE A 98 12.28 3.79 -5.74
N GLY A 99 13.01 4.70 -6.37
CA GLY A 99 12.77 5.08 -7.77
C GLY A 99 13.42 4.13 -8.78
N THR A 100 14.69 3.77 -8.57
CA THR A 100 15.49 3.05 -9.58
C THR A 100 14.98 1.63 -9.81
N LEU A 101 14.67 0.87 -8.74
CA LEU A 101 14.21 -0.51 -8.88
C LEU A 101 12.89 -0.63 -9.66
N PRO A 102 11.81 0.12 -9.32
CA PRO A 102 10.58 0.08 -10.12
C PRO A 102 10.77 0.62 -11.54
N VAL A 103 11.61 1.65 -11.74
CA VAL A 103 11.90 2.19 -13.09
C VAL A 103 12.59 1.16 -13.97
N LEU A 104 13.66 0.52 -13.48
CA LEU A 104 14.34 -0.54 -14.21
C LEU A 104 13.41 -1.72 -14.48
N GLY A 105 12.65 -2.15 -13.47
CA GLY A 105 11.63 -3.19 -13.62
C GLY A 105 10.56 -2.79 -14.64
N GLY A 106 10.12 -1.53 -14.63
CA GLY A 106 9.17 -0.97 -15.60
C GLY A 106 9.70 -0.97 -17.03
N ILE A 107 10.97 -0.60 -17.26
CA ILE A 107 11.59 -0.66 -18.58
C ILE A 107 11.58 -2.09 -19.13
N VAL A 108 12.00 -3.06 -18.31
CA VAL A 108 11.93 -4.49 -18.68
C VAL A 108 10.49 -4.90 -18.93
N GLY A 109 9.55 -4.44 -18.09
CA GLY A 109 8.12 -4.71 -18.22
C GLY A 109 7.52 -4.17 -19.52
N VAL A 110 7.89 -2.96 -19.93
CA VAL A 110 7.51 -2.40 -21.25
C VAL A 110 8.04 -3.28 -22.38
N GLY A 111 9.32 -3.69 -22.31
CA GLY A 111 9.92 -4.59 -23.30
C GLY A 111 9.18 -5.93 -23.40
N LEU A 112 8.85 -6.54 -22.25
CA LEU A 112 8.05 -7.78 -22.21
C LEU A 112 6.64 -7.58 -22.76
N PHE A 113 5.98 -6.47 -22.42
CA PHE A 113 4.64 -6.16 -22.91
C PHE A 113 4.64 -5.96 -24.44
N LEU A 114 5.57 -5.19 -24.97
CA LEU A 114 5.73 -5.01 -26.41
C LEU A 114 6.04 -6.34 -27.12
N PHE A 115 6.89 -7.18 -26.54
CA PHE A 115 7.13 -8.51 -27.05
C PHE A 115 5.84 -9.34 -27.12
N LEU A 116 5.01 -9.30 -26.09
CA LEU A 116 3.72 -10.00 -26.08
C LEU A 116 2.76 -9.46 -27.15
N LEU A 117 2.73 -8.14 -27.36
CA LEU A 117 1.92 -7.52 -28.42
C LEU A 117 2.43 -7.93 -29.81
N VAL A 118 3.72 -7.82 -30.08
CA VAL A 118 4.30 -8.26 -31.36
C VAL A 118 4.02 -9.74 -31.61
N GLN A 119 4.20 -10.58 -30.59
CA GLN A 119 3.88 -12.01 -30.67
C GLN A 119 2.41 -12.24 -30.99
N PHE A 120 1.50 -11.45 -30.44
CA PHE A 120 0.07 -11.54 -30.73
C PHE A 120 -0.23 -11.27 -32.20
N PHE A 121 0.32 -10.20 -32.75
CA PHE A 121 0.12 -9.86 -34.17
C PHE A 121 0.80 -10.84 -35.11
N VAL A 122 1.96 -11.40 -34.78
CA VAL A 122 2.72 -12.31 -35.63
C VAL A 122 2.20 -13.75 -35.56
N ARG A 123 1.82 -14.23 -34.37
CA ARG A 123 1.44 -15.63 -34.13
C ARG A 123 -0.07 -15.87 -34.06
N GLY A 124 -0.89 -14.81 -34.02
CA GLY A 124 -2.34 -14.89 -33.94
C GLY A 124 -2.81 -15.82 -32.81
N ASP A 125 -3.58 -16.86 -33.14
CA ASP A 125 -4.14 -17.79 -32.15
C ASP A 125 -3.10 -18.57 -31.33
N ARG A 126 -1.85 -18.64 -31.77
CA ARG A 126 -0.76 -19.31 -31.07
C ARG A 126 0.00 -18.39 -30.10
N ALA A 127 -0.37 -17.12 -30.06
CA ALA A 127 0.27 -16.15 -29.16
C ALA A 127 -0.09 -16.40 -27.70
N LEU A 128 0.78 -15.92 -26.79
CA LEU A 128 0.51 -16.00 -25.36
C LEU A 128 -0.71 -15.17 -24.95
N LEU A 129 -0.95 -14.02 -25.60
CA LEU A 129 -2.14 -13.19 -25.36
C LEU A 129 -3.43 -13.78 -25.96
N SER A 130 -3.33 -14.73 -26.88
CA SER A 130 -4.50 -15.40 -27.46
C SER A 130 -5.07 -16.40 -26.47
N ILE A 131 -6.17 -16.01 -25.82
CA ILE A 131 -6.88 -16.84 -24.84
C ILE A 131 -8.06 -17.51 -25.55
N ASN A 132 -7.92 -18.80 -25.83
CA ASN A 132 -8.90 -19.61 -26.55
C ASN A 132 -9.90 -20.27 -25.60
N LYS A 133 -11.05 -20.72 -26.12
CA LYS A 133 -12.08 -21.48 -25.39
C LYS A 133 -11.52 -22.73 -24.68
N THR A 134 -10.44 -23.32 -25.19
CA THR A 134 -9.77 -24.49 -24.62
C THR A 134 -9.13 -24.20 -23.23
N LEU A 135 -8.98 -22.93 -22.87
CA LEU A 135 -8.48 -22.51 -21.57
C LEU A 135 -9.59 -22.26 -20.52
N ALA A 136 -10.87 -22.35 -20.87
CA ALA A 136 -11.97 -22.27 -19.92
C ALA A 136 -11.93 -23.47 -18.94
N TRP A 137 -12.54 -23.27 -17.76
CA TRP A 137 -12.67 -24.35 -16.77
C TRP A 137 -14.02 -25.02 -16.89
N GLU A 138 -14.06 -26.33 -16.68
CA GLU A 138 -15.29 -27.07 -16.44
C GLU A 138 -15.80 -26.72 -15.03
N THR A 139 -16.99 -26.11 -14.94
CA THR A 139 -17.55 -25.58 -13.69
C THR A 139 -18.86 -26.31 -13.40
N PRO A 140 -18.92 -27.18 -12.35
CA PRO A 140 -20.11 -27.96 -12.04
C PRO A 140 -21.20 -27.20 -11.29
N TRP A 141 -20.86 -26.09 -10.62
CA TRP A 141 -21.81 -25.26 -9.85
C TRP A 141 -22.40 -24.13 -10.68
N ASN A 142 -23.47 -23.54 -10.14
CA ASN A 142 -24.22 -22.45 -10.74
C ASN A 142 -23.83 -21.08 -10.14
N VAL A 143 -24.51 -20.02 -10.61
CA VAL A 143 -24.28 -18.64 -10.18
C VAL A 143 -24.64 -18.43 -8.71
N GLU A 144 -25.59 -19.19 -8.16
CA GLU A 144 -25.99 -19.11 -6.75
C GLU A 144 -24.83 -19.46 -5.83
N THR A 145 -24.08 -20.52 -6.15
CA THR A 145 -22.86 -20.90 -5.41
C THR A 145 -21.81 -19.77 -5.47
N ILE A 146 -21.66 -19.10 -6.63
CA ILE A 146 -20.74 -17.98 -6.75
C ILE A 146 -21.14 -16.85 -5.80
N TRP A 147 -22.42 -16.45 -5.81
CA TRP A 147 -22.94 -15.41 -4.92
C TRP A 147 -22.86 -15.81 -3.46
N GLN A 148 -23.18 -17.05 -3.13
CA GLN A 148 -23.07 -17.55 -1.76
C GLN A 148 -21.64 -17.39 -1.21
N VAL A 149 -20.63 -17.79 -1.97
CA VAL A 149 -19.24 -17.68 -1.56
C VAL A 149 -18.79 -16.22 -1.45
N LEU A 150 -19.13 -15.39 -2.43
CA LEU A 150 -18.70 -13.98 -2.44
C LEU A 150 -19.46 -13.15 -1.38
N ILE A 151 -20.81 -13.23 -1.38
CA ILE A 151 -21.61 -12.38 -0.50
C ILE A 151 -21.53 -12.89 0.93
N ALA A 152 -21.82 -14.17 1.18
CA ALA A 152 -21.80 -14.71 2.54
C ALA A 152 -20.38 -14.91 3.06
N GLY A 153 -19.49 -15.52 2.24
CA GLY A 153 -18.15 -15.90 2.67
C GLY A 153 -17.15 -14.75 2.72
N PHE A 154 -17.23 -13.81 1.81
CA PHE A 154 -16.25 -12.73 1.73
C PHE A 154 -16.81 -11.42 2.31
N PHE A 155 -17.89 -10.87 1.70
CA PHE A 155 -18.39 -9.55 2.12
C PHE A 155 -19.09 -9.58 3.47
N PHE A 156 -20.07 -10.47 3.70
CA PHE A 156 -20.84 -10.47 4.93
C PHE A 156 -19.98 -10.84 6.14
N VAL A 157 -19.22 -11.93 6.06
CA VAL A 157 -18.35 -12.35 7.16
C VAL A 157 -17.27 -11.32 7.42
N GLY A 158 -16.58 -10.84 6.37
CA GLY A 158 -15.47 -9.91 6.52
C GLY A 158 -15.87 -8.52 6.96
N GLN A 159 -16.98 -7.98 6.44
CA GLN A 159 -17.35 -6.57 6.63
C GLN A 159 -18.45 -6.37 7.70
N VAL A 160 -19.19 -7.42 8.08
CA VAL A 160 -20.29 -7.30 9.02
C VAL A 160 -20.11 -8.23 10.23
N ALA A 161 -20.02 -9.53 10.02
CA ALA A 161 -20.06 -10.50 11.12
C ALA A 161 -18.84 -10.41 12.04
N LEU A 162 -17.62 -10.37 11.49
CA LEU A 162 -16.41 -10.28 12.29
C LEU A 162 -16.24 -8.94 13.02
N PRO A 163 -16.45 -7.76 12.40
CA PRO A 163 -16.42 -6.49 13.12
C PRO A 163 -17.44 -6.44 14.27
N LEU A 164 -18.65 -6.95 14.07
CA LEU A 164 -19.65 -7.06 15.15
C LEU A 164 -19.18 -7.98 16.26
N LEU A 165 -18.67 -9.16 15.93
CA LEU A 165 -18.15 -10.11 16.91
C LEU A 165 -17.02 -9.50 17.75
N PHE A 166 -16.06 -8.84 17.13
CA PHE A 166 -14.95 -8.18 17.82
C PHE A 166 -15.43 -7.02 18.70
N SER A 167 -16.42 -6.27 18.26
CA SER A 167 -17.07 -5.24 19.06
C SER A 167 -17.77 -5.81 20.30
N PHE A 168 -18.46 -6.93 20.15
CA PHE A 168 -19.11 -7.63 21.26
C PHE A 168 -18.13 -8.13 22.33
N VAL A 169 -16.97 -8.60 21.90
CA VAL A 169 -15.90 -9.09 22.80
C VAL A 169 -15.11 -7.91 23.42
N GLY A 170 -15.43 -6.67 23.05
CA GLY A 170 -14.72 -5.49 23.52
C GLY A 170 -13.34 -5.28 22.88
N TYR A 171 -13.04 -6.01 21.80
CA TYR A 171 -11.79 -5.92 21.07
C TYR A 171 -11.87 -4.79 20.02
N ASN A 172 -11.51 -3.56 20.44
CA ASN A 172 -11.59 -2.36 19.61
C ASN A 172 -10.19 -1.81 19.34
N ALA A 173 -9.84 -1.69 18.05
CA ALA A 173 -8.54 -1.18 17.60
C ALA A 173 -8.22 0.23 18.13
N ALA A 174 -9.23 1.10 18.30
CA ALA A 174 -9.04 2.48 18.75
C ALA A 174 -8.45 2.59 20.18
N ASN A 175 -8.65 1.56 21.01
CA ASN A 175 -8.17 1.52 22.39
C ASN A 175 -6.79 0.87 22.52
N LEU A 176 -6.20 0.39 21.42
CA LEU A 176 -4.94 -0.34 21.42
C LEU A 176 -3.77 0.58 21.06
N ASN A 177 -2.61 0.29 21.61
CA ASN A 177 -1.36 0.89 21.16
C ASN A 177 -1.01 0.40 19.74
N LEU A 178 0.00 0.97 19.09
CA LEU A 178 0.37 0.68 17.71
C LEU A 178 0.64 -0.82 17.47
N ARG A 179 1.31 -1.51 18.39
CA ARG A 179 1.54 -2.97 18.32
C ARG A 179 0.24 -3.75 18.42
N GLY A 180 -0.63 -3.35 19.33
CA GLY A 180 -1.96 -3.95 19.47
C GLY A 180 -2.82 -3.77 18.22
N GLN A 181 -2.76 -2.59 17.58
CA GLN A 181 -3.46 -2.33 16.31
C GLN A 181 -2.92 -3.23 15.19
N ALA A 182 -1.60 -3.43 15.08
CA ALA A 182 -1.01 -4.33 14.11
C ALA A 182 -1.48 -5.79 14.31
N ILE A 183 -1.48 -6.27 15.55
CA ILE A 183 -2.00 -7.61 15.90
C ILE A 183 -3.49 -7.70 15.59
N TYR A 184 -4.28 -6.66 15.90
CA TYR A 184 -5.70 -6.61 15.57
C TYR A 184 -5.93 -6.80 14.07
N VAL A 185 -5.18 -6.09 13.22
CA VAL A 185 -5.26 -6.20 11.77
C VAL A 185 -4.95 -7.62 11.31
N LEU A 186 -3.86 -8.24 11.79
CA LEU A 186 -3.49 -9.61 11.43
C LEU A 186 -4.58 -10.60 11.86
N VAL A 187 -5.03 -10.54 13.11
CA VAL A 187 -6.05 -11.46 13.64
C VAL A 187 -7.37 -11.31 12.89
N SER A 188 -7.81 -10.07 12.64
CA SER A 188 -9.02 -9.80 11.86
C SER A 188 -8.93 -10.36 10.45
N TYR A 189 -7.80 -10.12 9.77
CA TYR A 189 -7.58 -10.59 8.41
C TYR A 189 -7.52 -12.13 8.34
N VAL A 190 -6.76 -12.77 9.22
CA VAL A 190 -6.67 -14.25 9.28
C VAL A 190 -8.02 -14.88 9.62
N SER A 191 -8.78 -14.28 10.53
CA SER A 191 -10.14 -14.76 10.87
C SER A 191 -11.08 -14.66 9.67
N MET A 192 -11.03 -13.55 8.92
CA MET A 192 -11.77 -13.38 7.67
C MET A 192 -11.36 -14.43 6.63
N ALA A 193 -10.04 -14.61 6.43
CA ALA A 193 -9.52 -15.57 5.46
C ALA A 193 -9.94 -17.02 5.79
N ILE A 194 -9.79 -17.44 7.05
CA ILE A 194 -10.22 -18.79 7.49
C ILE A 194 -11.73 -18.98 7.29
N SER A 195 -12.53 -18.02 7.71
CA SER A 195 -13.99 -18.09 7.57
C SER A 195 -14.41 -18.11 6.10
N GLY A 196 -13.81 -17.25 5.26
CA GLY A 196 -14.09 -17.21 3.82
C GLY A 196 -13.71 -18.52 3.12
N LEU A 197 -12.53 -19.10 3.44
CA LEU A 197 -12.10 -20.39 2.89
C LEU A 197 -12.97 -21.55 3.39
N LEU A 198 -13.45 -21.49 4.63
CA LEU A 198 -14.38 -22.49 5.16
C LEU A 198 -15.72 -22.46 4.41
N ILE A 199 -16.27 -21.27 4.17
CA ILE A 199 -17.50 -21.13 3.40
C ILE A 199 -17.29 -21.59 1.95
N LEU A 200 -16.16 -21.22 1.32
CA LEU A 200 -15.79 -21.73 0.01
C LEU A 200 -15.77 -23.29 0.02
N TYR A 201 -15.07 -23.88 0.96
CA TYR A 201 -15.00 -25.35 1.08
C TYR A 201 -16.37 -25.98 1.25
N LEU A 202 -17.20 -25.49 2.17
CA LEU A 202 -18.54 -26.01 2.43
C LEU A 202 -19.46 -25.86 1.20
N SER A 203 -19.36 -24.75 0.49
CA SER A 203 -20.14 -24.48 -0.73
C SER A 203 -19.74 -25.40 -1.89
N LEU A 204 -18.46 -25.79 -1.98
CA LEU A 204 -17.96 -26.66 -3.03
C LEU A 204 -18.00 -28.16 -2.67
N LYS A 205 -18.16 -28.51 -1.40
CA LYS A 205 -18.18 -29.89 -0.91
C LYS A 205 -19.16 -30.81 -1.68
N PRO A 206 -20.39 -30.36 -2.06
CA PRO A 206 -21.32 -31.20 -2.85
C PRO A 206 -20.81 -31.57 -4.25
N PHE A 207 -19.81 -30.86 -4.75
CA PHE A 207 -19.27 -31.03 -6.10
C PHE A 207 -17.93 -31.79 -6.13
N PHE A 208 -17.49 -32.36 -5.01
CA PHE A 208 -16.27 -33.16 -4.97
C PHE A 208 -16.48 -34.56 -5.57
N PRO A 209 -15.49 -35.13 -6.29
CA PRO A 209 -14.19 -34.54 -6.61
C PRO A 209 -14.28 -33.41 -7.66
N LEU A 210 -13.56 -32.32 -7.43
CA LEU A 210 -13.53 -31.19 -8.36
C LEU A 210 -12.93 -31.59 -9.73
N PRO A 211 -13.37 -30.98 -10.84
CA PRO A 211 -12.77 -31.19 -12.14
C PRO A 211 -11.28 -30.87 -12.16
N LYS A 212 -10.57 -31.42 -13.15
CA LYS A 212 -9.13 -31.15 -13.31
C LYS A 212 -8.89 -29.65 -13.47
N ASP A 213 -7.75 -29.18 -12.94
CA ASP A 213 -7.24 -27.80 -13.03
C ASP A 213 -7.83 -26.76 -12.07
N TRP A 214 -8.67 -27.16 -11.13
CA TRP A 214 -9.09 -26.32 -10.03
C TRP A 214 -8.04 -26.25 -8.91
N PHE A 215 -7.79 -25.04 -8.36
CA PHE A 215 -6.91 -24.78 -7.21
C PHE A 215 -5.51 -25.43 -7.31
N LYS A 216 -4.90 -25.38 -8.50
CA LYS A 216 -3.59 -26.04 -8.69
C LYS A 216 -2.44 -25.28 -8.06
N PHE A 217 -1.64 -26.03 -7.31
CA PHE A 217 -0.33 -25.64 -6.77
C PHE A 217 0.73 -26.57 -7.34
N LYS A 218 1.57 -26.06 -8.26
CA LYS A 218 2.63 -26.83 -8.93
C LYS A 218 4.00 -26.22 -8.61
N PRO A 219 4.64 -26.60 -7.48
CA PRO A 219 5.91 -25.98 -7.07
C PRO A 219 7.06 -26.30 -8.03
N LEU A 220 7.00 -27.40 -8.76
CA LEU A 220 8.02 -27.82 -9.74
C LEU A 220 7.64 -27.38 -11.17
N SER A 221 7.16 -26.15 -11.35
CA SER A 221 6.84 -25.58 -12.67
C SER A 221 7.45 -24.18 -12.81
N ASN A 222 7.29 -23.56 -13.99
CA ASN A 222 7.82 -22.23 -14.27
C ASN A 222 6.99 -21.08 -13.62
N TRP A 223 6.36 -21.34 -12.47
CA TRP A 223 5.52 -20.37 -11.79
C TRP A 223 6.26 -19.10 -11.37
N ILE A 224 7.54 -19.22 -11.00
CA ILE A 224 8.39 -18.09 -10.63
C ILE A 224 8.56 -17.15 -11.83
N LEU A 225 8.83 -17.70 -13.03
CA LEU A 225 8.97 -16.88 -14.24
C LEU A 225 7.67 -16.16 -14.61
N TRP A 226 6.53 -16.84 -14.45
CA TRP A 226 5.21 -16.23 -14.66
C TRP A 226 4.91 -15.13 -13.62
N GLY A 227 5.22 -15.37 -12.36
CA GLY A 227 5.03 -14.39 -11.27
C GLY A 227 5.88 -13.15 -11.45
N ILE A 228 7.21 -13.33 -11.66
CA ILE A 228 8.14 -12.21 -11.88
C ILE A 228 7.83 -11.49 -13.20
N GLY A 229 7.65 -12.23 -14.31
CA GLY A 229 7.31 -11.63 -15.60
C GLY A 229 6.01 -10.84 -15.55
N GLY A 230 4.98 -11.39 -14.89
CA GLY A 230 3.72 -10.69 -14.66
C GLY A 230 3.90 -9.42 -13.82
N TYR A 231 4.69 -9.47 -12.74
CA TYR A 231 5.01 -8.31 -11.92
C TYR A 231 5.69 -7.20 -12.72
N LEU A 232 6.70 -7.53 -13.51
CA LEU A 232 7.39 -6.57 -14.37
C LEU A 232 6.45 -5.90 -15.38
N VAL A 233 5.54 -6.67 -16.01
CA VAL A 233 4.52 -6.13 -16.92
C VAL A 233 3.48 -5.28 -16.17
N ALA A 234 3.09 -5.66 -14.96
CA ALA A 234 2.14 -4.91 -14.15
C ALA A 234 2.66 -3.51 -13.78
N LEU A 235 3.96 -3.35 -13.52
CA LEU A 235 4.57 -2.06 -13.15
C LEU A 235 4.20 -0.92 -14.11
N PRO A 236 4.53 -0.96 -15.41
CA PRO A 236 4.19 0.11 -16.34
C PRO A 236 2.69 0.24 -16.59
N LEU A 237 1.95 -0.86 -16.65
CA LEU A 237 0.52 -0.83 -16.93
C LEU A 237 -0.27 -0.15 -15.81
N VAL A 238 -0.02 -0.57 -14.57
CA VAL A 238 -0.69 0.03 -13.40
C VAL A 238 -0.23 1.47 -13.19
N LEU A 239 1.05 1.79 -13.42
CA LEU A 239 1.54 3.17 -13.34
C LEU A 239 0.81 4.09 -14.33
N VAL A 240 0.70 3.71 -15.59
CA VAL A 240 -0.02 4.51 -16.61
C VAL A 240 -1.48 4.71 -16.22
N VAL A 241 -2.16 3.63 -15.80
CA VAL A 241 -3.56 3.72 -15.36
C VAL A 241 -3.69 4.57 -14.09
N SER A 242 -2.74 4.48 -13.15
CA SER A 242 -2.74 5.31 -11.94
C SER A 242 -2.57 6.80 -12.25
N LEU A 243 -1.70 7.16 -13.20
CA LEU A 243 -1.53 8.56 -13.64
C LEU A 243 -2.82 9.10 -14.28
N ILE A 244 -3.45 8.32 -15.15
CA ILE A 244 -4.74 8.69 -15.76
C ILE A 244 -5.82 8.81 -14.66
N ASN A 245 -5.86 7.85 -13.74
CA ASN A 245 -6.83 7.83 -12.66
C ASN A 245 -6.69 9.03 -11.71
N GLN A 246 -5.46 9.52 -11.48
CA GLN A 246 -5.19 10.69 -10.65
C GLN A 246 -5.84 11.97 -11.20
N GLU A 247 -5.89 12.14 -12.53
CA GLU A 247 -6.57 13.25 -13.18
C GLU A 247 -8.09 13.21 -12.94
N PHE A 248 -8.71 12.01 -12.93
CA PHE A 248 -10.14 11.86 -12.68
C PHE A 248 -10.55 12.22 -11.24
N TRP A 249 -9.65 11.99 -10.28
CA TRP A 249 -9.92 12.21 -8.86
C TRP A 249 -9.37 13.54 -8.33
N ASP A 250 -8.74 14.36 -9.16
CA ASP A 250 -8.15 15.67 -8.81
C ASP A 250 -7.26 15.58 -7.54
N GLY A 251 -6.48 14.51 -7.43
CA GLY A 251 -5.66 14.23 -6.26
C GLY A 251 -6.45 13.84 -4.98
N GLN A 252 -7.78 13.76 -5.05
CA GLN A 252 -8.64 13.31 -3.95
C GLN A 252 -8.81 11.78 -4.05
N GLY A 253 -8.02 11.04 -3.32
CA GLY A 253 -8.12 9.58 -3.24
C GLY A 253 -7.80 9.10 -1.84
N GLY A 254 -8.66 8.26 -1.27
CA GLY A 254 -8.36 7.58 -0.01
C GLY A 254 -7.34 6.48 -0.27
N SER A 255 -6.16 6.57 0.33
CA SER A 255 -5.25 5.43 0.41
C SER A 255 -5.69 4.49 1.53
N ASN A 256 -5.35 3.21 1.37
CA ASN A 256 -5.61 2.19 2.39
C ASN A 256 -5.10 2.67 3.77
N PRO A 257 -5.92 2.68 4.83
CA PRO A 257 -5.52 3.13 6.17
C PRO A 257 -4.27 2.43 6.71
N LEU A 258 -4.02 1.18 6.30
CA LEU A 258 -2.80 0.42 6.64
C LEU A 258 -1.53 1.10 6.15
N LEU A 259 -1.58 1.81 5.02
CA LEU A 259 -0.43 2.54 4.48
C LEU A 259 -0.04 3.71 5.41
N PHE A 260 -1.01 4.41 5.99
CA PHE A 260 -0.77 5.46 6.98
C PHE A 260 -0.15 4.91 8.26
N LEU A 261 -0.61 3.75 8.73
CA LEU A 261 -0.05 3.08 9.88
C LEU A 261 1.39 2.61 9.61
N ALA A 262 1.65 2.07 8.41
CA ALA A 262 2.99 1.66 8.00
C ALA A 262 3.97 2.85 7.91
N LEU A 263 3.54 4.01 7.39
CA LEU A 263 4.34 5.23 7.34
C LEU A 263 4.69 5.78 8.73
N LYS A 264 3.77 5.66 9.69
CA LYS A 264 3.97 6.11 11.07
C LYS A 264 4.75 5.11 11.92
N ALA A 265 4.79 3.84 11.51
CA ALA A 265 5.40 2.78 12.28
C ALA A 265 6.92 2.80 12.09
N GLN A 266 7.65 3.26 13.10
CA GLN A 266 9.11 3.08 13.22
C GLN A 266 9.47 1.79 13.98
N ASP A 267 8.47 0.98 14.33
CA ASP A 267 8.60 -0.26 15.09
C ASP A 267 8.70 -1.45 14.14
N THR A 268 9.84 -2.12 14.12
CA THR A 268 10.11 -3.30 13.28
C THR A 268 9.08 -4.41 13.48
N PHE A 269 8.57 -4.61 14.69
CA PHE A 269 7.53 -5.60 14.97
C PHE A 269 6.24 -5.27 14.21
N VAL A 270 5.77 -4.03 14.30
CA VAL A 270 4.56 -3.55 13.60
C VAL A 270 4.70 -3.71 12.08
N LEU A 271 5.84 -3.32 11.54
CA LEU A 271 6.14 -3.45 10.10
C LEU A 271 6.17 -4.91 9.65
N THR A 272 6.76 -5.80 10.47
CA THR A 272 6.78 -7.24 10.18
C THR A 272 5.36 -7.81 10.14
N ILE A 273 4.50 -7.44 11.10
CA ILE A 273 3.10 -7.88 11.12
C ILE A 273 2.33 -7.38 9.88
N PHE A 274 2.50 -6.11 9.51
CA PHE A 274 1.88 -5.59 8.30
C PHE A 274 2.39 -6.26 7.03
N PHE A 275 3.70 -6.54 6.96
CA PHE A 275 4.29 -7.26 5.85
C PHE A 275 3.73 -8.67 5.73
N ILE A 276 3.67 -9.44 6.82
CA ILE A 276 3.08 -10.79 6.83
C ILE A 276 1.62 -10.73 6.40
N THR A 277 0.86 -9.77 6.92
CA THR A 277 -0.57 -9.64 6.59
C THR A 277 -0.78 -9.31 5.12
N ALA A 278 -0.15 -8.25 4.63
CA ALA A 278 -0.43 -7.72 3.29
C ALA A 278 0.35 -8.44 2.18
N SER A 279 1.58 -8.91 2.44
CA SER A 279 2.42 -9.52 1.41
C SER A 279 2.42 -11.04 1.40
N VAL A 280 1.86 -11.69 2.45
CA VAL A 280 1.78 -13.16 2.51
C VAL A 280 0.33 -13.62 2.67
N ALA A 281 -0.33 -13.25 3.77
CA ALA A 281 -1.68 -13.75 4.07
C ALA A 281 -2.72 -13.27 3.04
N ALA A 282 -2.68 -11.99 2.67
CA ALA A 282 -3.61 -11.42 1.70
C ALA A 282 -3.47 -12.06 0.31
N PRO A 283 -2.29 -12.13 -0.32
CA PRO A 283 -2.14 -12.79 -1.61
C PRO A 283 -2.59 -14.25 -1.62
N ILE A 284 -2.32 -15.00 -0.55
CA ILE A 284 -2.76 -16.41 -0.47
C ILE A 284 -4.29 -16.50 -0.49
N PHE A 285 -4.95 -15.78 0.37
CA PHE A 285 -6.41 -15.82 0.48
C PHE A 285 -7.09 -15.26 -0.77
N GLU A 286 -6.68 -14.09 -1.21
CA GLU A 286 -7.33 -13.38 -2.31
C GLU A 286 -7.12 -14.09 -3.65
N GLU A 287 -5.94 -14.67 -3.92
CA GLU A 287 -5.74 -15.43 -5.15
C GLU A 287 -6.54 -16.74 -5.17
N ILE A 288 -6.74 -17.40 -4.02
CA ILE A 288 -7.65 -18.55 -3.94
C ILE A 288 -9.08 -18.13 -4.25
N MET A 289 -9.55 -17.02 -3.68
CA MET A 289 -10.92 -16.54 -3.86
C MET A 289 -11.18 -16.01 -5.28
N PHE A 290 -10.32 -15.14 -5.77
CA PHE A 290 -10.56 -14.44 -7.04
C PHE A 290 -10.05 -15.23 -8.26
N ARG A 291 -8.85 -15.83 -8.18
CA ARG A 291 -8.25 -16.57 -9.32
C ARG A 291 -8.52 -18.06 -9.23
N GLY A 292 -8.49 -18.62 -8.03
CA GLY A 292 -8.81 -20.03 -7.83
C GLY A 292 -10.29 -20.37 -7.98
N PHE A 293 -11.18 -19.48 -7.53
CA PHE A 293 -12.63 -19.73 -7.53
C PHE A 293 -13.40 -18.83 -8.49
N LEU A 294 -13.39 -17.51 -8.30
CA LEU A 294 -14.29 -16.60 -9.04
C LEU A 294 -14.01 -16.61 -10.54
N LEU A 295 -12.77 -16.35 -10.96
CA LEU A 295 -12.42 -16.30 -12.37
C LEU A 295 -12.79 -17.59 -13.12
N PRO A 296 -12.38 -18.80 -12.68
CA PRO A 296 -12.81 -20.04 -13.30
C PRO A 296 -14.33 -20.21 -13.34
N SER A 297 -15.03 -19.87 -12.26
CA SER A 297 -16.50 -19.98 -12.20
C SER A 297 -17.20 -19.12 -13.23
N LEU A 298 -16.69 -17.91 -13.48
CA LEU A 298 -17.27 -17.00 -14.48
C LEU A 298 -17.09 -17.49 -15.91
N THR A 299 -16.11 -18.36 -16.20
CA THR A 299 -15.91 -18.92 -17.56
C THR A 299 -17.07 -19.78 -18.04
N ARG A 300 -17.96 -20.21 -17.13
CA ARG A 300 -19.22 -20.89 -17.48
C ARG A 300 -20.21 -19.93 -18.16
N TYR A 301 -20.18 -18.65 -17.83
CA TYR A 301 -21.20 -17.66 -18.23
C TYR A 301 -20.70 -16.67 -19.28
N MET A 302 -19.40 -16.49 -19.41
CA MET A 302 -18.82 -15.51 -20.31
C MET A 302 -17.49 -15.98 -20.91
N PRO A 303 -17.05 -15.37 -22.04
CA PRO A 303 -15.72 -15.63 -22.59
C PRO A 303 -14.61 -15.36 -21.57
N LEU A 304 -13.49 -16.08 -21.71
CA LEU A 304 -12.42 -16.07 -20.71
C LEU A 304 -11.85 -14.66 -20.42
N TRP A 305 -11.70 -13.80 -21.44
CA TRP A 305 -11.32 -12.39 -21.21
C TRP A 305 -12.38 -11.64 -20.42
N GLY A 306 -13.66 -11.89 -20.69
CA GLY A 306 -14.75 -11.33 -19.87
C GLY A 306 -14.67 -11.77 -18.42
N ALA A 307 -14.38 -13.06 -18.17
CA ALA A 307 -14.20 -13.60 -16.83
C ALA A 307 -12.98 -12.97 -16.10
N ILE A 308 -11.86 -12.74 -16.83
CA ILE A 308 -10.69 -12.04 -16.28
C ILE A 308 -11.09 -10.61 -15.88
N VAL A 309 -11.71 -9.84 -16.76
CA VAL A 309 -12.11 -8.45 -16.48
C VAL A 309 -13.11 -8.39 -15.32
N ALA A 310 -14.15 -9.22 -15.35
CA ALA A 310 -15.19 -9.22 -14.33
C ALA A 310 -14.63 -9.62 -12.94
N SER A 311 -13.82 -10.68 -12.87
CA SER A 311 -13.19 -11.09 -11.61
C SER A 311 -12.21 -10.04 -11.08
N SER A 312 -11.52 -9.32 -11.96
CA SER A 312 -10.60 -8.23 -11.60
C SER A 312 -11.34 -7.00 -11.09
N PHE A 313 -12.49 -6.70 -11.68
CA PHE A 313 -13.34 -5.61 -11.18
C PHE A 313 -13.91 -5.92 -9.80
N VAL A 314 -14.40 -7.16 -9.56
CA VAL A 314 -14.87 -7.59 -8.23
C VAL A 314 -13.72 -7.57 -7.22
N PHE A 315 -12.52 -8.00 -7.60
CA PHE A 315 -11.32 -7.89 -6.77
C PHE A 315 -11.01 -6.43 -6.38
N ALA A 316 -11.04 -5.52 -7.33
CA ALA A 316 -10.83 -4.10 -7.08
C ALA A 316 -11.91 -3.50 -6.17
N PHE A 317 -13.18 -3.84 -6.42
CA PHE A 317 -14.31 -3.40 -5.61
C PHE A 317 -14.24 -3.90 -4.16
N ALA A 318 -13.69 -5.09 -3.93
CA ALA A 318 -13.50 -5.65 -2.60
C ALA A 318 -12.56 -4.83 -1.69
N HIS A 319 -11.74 -3.94 -2.27
CA HIS A 319 -10.88 -3.02 -1.52
C HIS A 319 -11.61 -1.78 -0.99
N LEU A 320 -12.89 -1.58 -1.35
CA LEU A 320 -13.77 -0.50 -0.88
C LEU A 320 -13.18 0.91 -1.08
N SER A 321 -12.33 1.09 -2.08
CA SER A 321 -11.72 2.37 -2.44
C SER A 321 -12.05 2.71 -3.89
N LEU A 322 -12.96 3.66 -4.11
CA LEU A 322 -13.38 4.06 -5.45
C LEU A 322 -12.23 4.62 -6.28
N SER A 323 -11.33 5.36 -5.65
CA SER A 323 -10.16 5.95 -6.32
C SER A 323 -9.11 4.92 -6.75
N GLU A 324 -9.17 3.69 -6.24
CA GLU A 324 -8.22 2.62 -6.58
C GLU A 324 -8.80 1.58 -7.53
N ILE A 325 -10.08 1.70 -7.92
CA ILE A 325 -10.76 0.68 -8.75
C ILE A 325 -10.02 0.45 -10.07
N LEU A 326 -9.64 1.50 -10.81
CA LEU A 326 -8.99 1.34 -12.11
C LEU A 326 -7.57 0.72 -11.99
N PRO A 327 -6.67 1.21 -11.12
CA PRO A 327 -5.37 0.58 -10.88
C PRO A 327 -5.48 -0.88 -10.42
N LEU A 328 -6.35 -1.17 -9.45
CA LEU A 328 -6.55 -2.52 -8.93
C LEU A 328 -7.20 -3.46 -9.94
N THR A 329 -8.13 -2.98 -10.76
CA THR A 329 -8.68 -3.77 -11.88
C THR A 329 -7.59 -4.13 -12.87
N THR A 330 -6.70 -3.18 -13.20
CA THR A 330 -5.57 -3.42 -14.11
C THR A 330 -4.61 -4.47 -13.53
N LEU A 331 -4.22 -4.33 -12.26
CA LEU A 331 -3.44 -5.35 -11.56
C LEU A 331 -4.16 -6.71 -11.59
N GLY A 332 -5.45 -6.70 -11.30
CA GLY A 332 -6.32 -7.86 -11.31
C GLY A 332 -6.32 -8.60 -12.65
N MET A 333 -6.35 -7.85 -13.76
CA MET A 333 -6.30 -8.42 -15.11
C MET A 333 -4.95 -9.11 -15.39
N VAL A 334 -3.83 -8.52 -14.96
CA VAL A 334 -2.51 -9.16 -15.08
C VAL A 334 -2.43 -10.43 -14.24
N LEU A 335 -2.92 -10.39 -12.99
CA LEU A 335 -3.02 -11.56 -12.11
C LEU A 335 -3.87 -12.68 -12.72
N GLY A 336 -5.05 -12.33 -13.25
CA GLY A 336 -5.95 -13.26 -13.92
C GLY A 336 -5.34 -13.86 -15.18
N PHE A 337 -4.65 -13.06 -15.99
CA PHE A 337 -3.91 -13.53 -17.15
C PHE A 337 -2.79 -14.51 -16.78
N VAL A 338 -1.96 -14.13 -15.80
CA VAL A 338 -0.85 -14.98 -15.31
C VAL A 338 -1.38 -16.32 -14.78
N TYR A 339 -2.46 -16.32 -14.00
CA TYR A 339 -3.08 -17.54 -13.52
C TYR A 339 -3.63 -18.39 -14.66
N THR A 340 -4.35 -17.79 -15.59
CA THR A 340 -4.94 -18.50 -16.73
C THR A 340 -3.89 -19.20 -17.60
N ARG A 341 -2.74 -18.56 -17.82
CA ARG A 341 -1.66 -19.10 -18.65
C ARG A 341 -0.76 -20.09 -17.92
N SER A 342 -0.44 -19.82 -16.66
CA SER A 342 0.42 -20.71 -15.86
C SER A 342 -0.31 -21.93 -15.32
N ARG A 343 -1.63 -21.86 -15.18
CA ARG A 343 -2.44 -22.88 -14.47
C ARG A 343 -1.87 -23.21 -13.09
N ASN A 344 -1.41 -22.18 -12.39
CA ASN A 344 -0.78 -22.34 -11.09
C ASN A 344 -1.01 -21.10 -10.21
N LEU A 345 -1.69 -21.28 -9.08
CA LEU A 345 -1.96 -20.20 -8.12
C LEU A 345 -0.69 -19.58 -7.55
N LEU A 346 0.39 -20.34 -7.42
CA LEU A 346 1.66 -19.81 -6.93
C LEU A 346 2.20 -18.67 -7.79
N ALA A 347 1.91 -18.66 -9.11
CA ALA A 347 2.37 -17.62 -10.02
C ALA A 347 1.66 -16.28 -9.73
N SER A 348 0.34 -16.28 -9.61
CA SER A 348 -0.42 -15.08 -9.27
C SER A 348 -0.19 -14.65 -7.82
N MET A 349 -0.07 -15.58 -6.87
CA MET A 349 0.31 -15.28 -5.47
C MET A 349 1.67 -14.59 -5.38
N LEU A 350 2.68 -15.07 -6.13
CA LEU A 350 4.00 -14.44 -6.15
C LEU A 350 3.94 -13.02 -6.72
N LEU A 351 3.26 -12.84 -7.87
CA LEU A 351 3.09 -11.52 -8.47
C LEU A 351 2.43 -10.56 -7.47
N HIS A 352 1.33 -10.98 -6.86
CA HIS A 352 0.57 -10.18 -5.88
C HIS A 352 1.43 -9.87 -4.63
N SER A 353 2.14 -10.86 -4.10
CA SER A 353 3.07 -10.69 -2.98
C SER A 353 4.19 -9.70 -3.31
N LEU A 354 4.79 -9.77 -4.50
CA LEU A 354 5.81 -8.81 -4.95
C LEU A 354 5.24 -7.40 -5.08
N TRP A 355 4.01 -7.25 -5.58
CA TRP A 355 3.33 -5.96 -5.68
C TRP A 355 3.14 -5.31 -4.31
N ASN A 356 2.56 -6.04 -3.36
CA ASN A 356 2.32 -5.54 -2.01
C ASN A 356 3.62 -5.30 -1.24
N SER A 357 4.61 -6.18 -1.40
CA SER A 357 5.95 -6.02 -0.80
C SER A 357 6.64 -4.76 -1.31
N GLY A 358 6.63 -4.53 -2.62
CA GLY A 358 7.23 -3.32 -3.22
C GLY A 358 6.60 -2.04 -2.69
N THR A 359 5.27 -2.01 -2.57
CA THR A 359 4.53 -0.87 -1.99
C THR A 359 4.91 -0.64 -0.53
N LEU A 360 4.88 -1.68 0.31
CA LEU A 360 5.19 -1.56 1.74
C LEU A 360 6.65 -1.16 1.99
N VAL A 361 7.61 -1.74 1.26
CA VAL A 361 9.02 -1.38 1.36
C VAL A 361 9.25 0.07 0.96
N SER A 362 8.62 0.53 -0.11
CA SER A 362 8.70 1.94 -0.55
C SER A 362 8.17 2.89 0.51
N LEU A 363 7.03 2.58 1.13
CA LEU A 363 6.44 3.37 2.21
C LEU A 363 7.30 3.37 3.47
N PHE A 364 7.87 2.23 3.83
CA PHE A 364 8.78 2.12 4.96
C PHE A 364 10.04 3.00 4.76
N LEU A 365 10.66 2.91 3.60
CA LEU A 365 11.84 3.71 3.29
C LEU A 365 11.54 5.21 3.29
N LEU A 366 10.37 5.64 2.81
CA LEU A 366 9.91 7.03 2.89
C LEU A 366 9.64 7.48 4.33
N GLY A 367 8.99 6.64 5.13
CA GLY A 367 8.64 6.95 6.53
C GLY A 367 9.85 6.98 7.48
N SER A 368 10.89 6.20 7.22
CA SER A 368 12.05 6.03 8.09
C SER A 368 13.00 7.24 8.17
N GLY A 369 12.71 8.33 7.46
CA GLY A 369 13.49 9.58 7.49
C GLY A 369 12.83 10.75 8.23
N ALA A 370 11.66 10.53 8.86
CA ALA A 370 10.88 11.58 9.52
C ALA A 370 11.16 11.70 11.04
N GLY A 371 12.21 11.05 11.56
CA GLY A 371 12.63 11.07 12.97
C GLY A 371 13.65 12.15 13.30
#